data_1a0f04c4877215cf86e0f6bd9dfdf4cc
#
_entry.id   1a0f04c4877215cf86e0f6bd9dfdf4cc
#
_cell.length_a   1.000
_cell.length_b   1.000
_cell.length_c   1.000
_cell.angle_alpha   90.00
_cell.angle_beta   90.00
_cell.angle_gamma   90.00
#
_symmetry.space_group_name_H-M   'P 1'
#
loop_
_entity.id
_entity.type
_entity.pdbx_description
1 polymer ?
#
loop_
_entity_poly.entity_id
_entity_poly.type
_entity_poly.pdbx_seq_one_letter_code
_entity_poly.pdbx_strand_id
1 'polypeptide(L)'
;KNRKTVDGGENLLLNGTSNSFFFDKIKAGHSQVVKVPMKALKTVTGNAQPVSINFKYEYVDHKKRTQATSDIKLSVPVYQPDRFEISKPVVPEYITEGDEISITLNYVNKSKTDIANVEASLEGNVQSSSPLQTVGNLEPGKSGTIAFAVTAAAAGESTFDIKVSYEDGNGDSKERIFPVTMDVQAMQPSDPGMDDPGM
;
A
#
# COMPACT_ATOMS: atom_id res chain seq x y z
N LYS A 1 28.09 29.85 25.35
CA LYS A 1 27.97 28.43 24.99
C LYS A 1 26.94 28.30 23.85
N ASN A 2 27.37 27.76 22.74
CA ASN A 2 26.49 27.54 21.60
C ASN A 2 25.68 26.25 21.81
N ARG A 3 24.38 26.36 21.78
CA ARG A 3 23.46 25.23 21.97
C ARG A 3 22.60 25.05 20.75
N LYS A 4 22.43 23.79 20.32
CA LYS A 4 21.47 23.34 19.31
C LYS A 4 20.51 22.41 19.98
N THR A 5 19.21 22.63 19.79
CA THR A 5 18.14 21.72 20.24
C THR A 5 17.37 21.21 19.02
N VAL A 6 17.04 19.94 19.02
CA VAL A 6 16.25 19.31 17.97
C VAL A 6 14.99 18.77 18.61
N ASP A 7 13.85 19.05 18.00
CA ASP A 7 12.55 18.56 18.41
C ASP A 7 11.85 17.89 17.20
N GLY A 8 11.51 16.62 17.35
CA GLY A 8 10.78 15.82 16.37
C GLY A 8 9.26 15.89 16.52
N GLY A 9 8.76 16.78 17.39
CA GLY A 9 7.33 16.84 17.69
C GLY A 9 6.83 15.57 18.39
N GLU A 10 5.52 15.30 18.25
CA GLU A 10 4.86 14.16 18.90
C GLU A 10 5.11 12.82 18.19
N ASN A 11 5.56 12.85 16.94
CA ASN A 11 5.59 11.69 16.07
C ASN A 11 6.99 11.11 15.80
N LEU A 12 8.06 11.86 16.08
CA LEU A 12 9.45 11.44 15.88
C LEU A 12 10.20 11.45 17.20
N LEU A 13 10.50 10.28 17.72
CA LEU A 13 11.30 10.13 18.95
C LEU A 13 12.79 10.13 18.64
N LEU A 14 13.56 10.82 19.46
CA LEU A 14 15.02 10.73 19.48
C LEU A 14 15.43 9.34 19.99
N ASN A 15 16.21 8.61 19.18
CA ASN A 15 16.63 7.26 19.52
C ASN A 15 18.00 7.26 20.19
N GLY A 16 18.02 7.21 21.53
CA GLY A 16 19.22 7.01 22.32
C GLY A 16 20.18 8.22 22.42
N THR A 17 19.74 9.42 22.01
CA THR A 17 20.56 10.63 22.06
C THR A 17 19.86 11.79 22.78
N SER A 18 20.65 12.75 23.27
CA SER A 18 20.11 14.01 23.78
C SER A 18 19.51 14.84 22.64
N ASN A 19 18.47 15.59 22.93
CA ASN A 19 17.93 16.60 22.01
C ASN A 19 18.76 17.89 21.97
N SER A 20 19.81 17.98 22.77
CA SER A 20 20.62 19.17 22.91
C SER A 20 22.09 18.89 22.67
N PHE A 21 22.68 19.66 21.78
CA PHE A 21 24.07 19.54 21.37
C PHE A 21 24.80 20.85 21.66
N PHE A 22 26.01 20.77 22.20
CA PHE A 22 26.82 21.93 22.58
C PHE A 22 28.10 21.96 21.78
N PHE A 23 28.46 23.13 21.29
CA PHE A 23 29.70 23.41 20.59
C PHE A 23 30.40 24.57 21.26
N ASP A 24 31.67 24.40 21.57
CA ASP A 24 32.45 25.49 22.18
C ASP A 24 32.69 26.62 21.17
N LYS A 25 33.09 26.25 19.95
CA LYS A 25 33.39 27.21 18.88
C LYS A 25 33.28 26.56 17.52
N ILE A 26 32.70 27.26 16.57
CA ILE A 26 32.79 26.96 15.12
C ILE A 26 33.57 28.12 14.49
N LYS A 27 34.69 27.83 13.83
CA LYS A 27 35.50 28.85 13.15
C LYS A 27 34.77 29.36 11.91
N ALA A 28 35.01 30.60 11.53
CA ALA A 28 34.47 31.17 10.29
C ALA A 28 34.84 30.28 9.09
N GLY A 29 33.90 30.03 8.22
CA GLY A 29 34.04 29.14 7.05
C GLY A 29 34.08 27.63 7.34
N HIS A 30 33.89 27.23 8.60
CA HIS A 30 33.87 25.82 9.00
C HIS A 30 32.43 25.38 9.37
N SER A 31 32.16 24.09 9.26
CA SER A 31 30.90 23.47 9.65
C SER A 31 31.11 22.37 10.69
N GLN A 32 30.09 22.10 11.45
CA GLN A 32 29.99 20.94 12.35
C GLN A 32 28.79 20.09 11.97
N VAL A 33 29.00 18.78 11.86
CA VAL A 33 27.95 17.82 11.51
C VAL A 33 27.50 17.11 12.77
N VAL A 34 26.18 17.08 12.99
CA VAL A 34 25.57 16.29 14.05
C VAL A 34 24.57 15.33 13.41
N LYS A 35 24.74 14.06 13.70
CA LYS A 35 23.78 13.01 13.32
C LYS A 35 22.78 12.83 14.46
N VAL A 36 21.50 12.97 14.18
CA VAL A 36 20.42 12.82 15.15
C VAL A 36 19.55 11.65 14.70
N PRO A 37 19.74 10.44 15.25
CA PRO A 37 18.90 9.32 14.94
C PRO A 37 17.50 9.53 15.52
N MET A 38 16.48 9.37 14.68
CA MET A 38 15.08 9.49 15.06
C MET A 38 14.32 8.23 14.66
N LYS A 39 13.28 7.92 15.42
CA LYS A 39 12.36 6.80 15.14
C LYS A 39 10.95 7.35 15.03
N ALA A 40 10.28 7.04 13.93
CA ALA A 40 8.85 7.32 13.78
C ALA A 40 8.03 6.44 14.73
N LEU A 41 7.04 7.02 15.38
CA LEU A 41 6.09 6.27 16.20
C LEU A 41 5.18 5.42 15.31
N LYS A 42 4.70 4.32 15.86
CA LYS A 42 3.74 3.44 15.16
C LYS A 42 2.40 4.11 14.86
N THR A 43 2.09 5.19 15.54
CA THR A 43 0.84 5.96 15.41
C THR A 43 0.90 7.01 14.31
N VAL A 44 2.06 7.22 13.68
CA VAL A 44 2.20 8.20 12.59
C VAL A 44 1.36 7.77 11.39
N THR A 45 0.47 8.65 10.96
CA THR A 45 -0.41 8.43 9.79
C THR A 45 -0.13 9.39 8.64
N GLY A 46 0.61 10.48 8.88
CA GLY A 46 0.93 11.46 7.84
C GLY A 46 2.26 11.17 7.13
N ASN A 47 2.36 11.59 5.88
CA ASN A 47 3.54 11.36 5.03
C ASN A 47 4.72 12.28 5.37
N ALA A 48 4.49 13.40 6.04
CA ALA A 48 5.53 14.37 6.38
C ALA A 48 5.41 14.80 7.84
N GLN A 49 6.53 14.68 8.58
CA GLN A 49 6.58 15.02 9.99
C GLN A 49 7.46 16.25 10.20
N PRO A 50 6.99 17.26 10.96
CA PRO A 50 7.78 18.45 11.23
C PRO A 50 8.90 18.15 12.22
N VAL A 51 10.09 18.68 11.94
CA VAL A 51 11.23 18.69 12.83
C VAL A 51 11.68 20.13 13.00
N SER A 52 11.74 20.60 14.25
CA SER A 52 12.21 21.94 14.58
C SER A 52 13.63 21.88 15.14
N ILE A 53 14.49 22.75 14.64
CA ILE A 53 15.87 22.89 15.10
C ILE A 53 16.08 24.31 15.58
N ASN A 54 16.37 24.46 16.86
CA ASN A 54 16.64 25.76 17.47
C ASN A 54 18.12 25.91 17.73
N PHE A 55 18.70 27.03 17.31
CA PHE A 55 20.09 27.40 17.56
C PHE A 55 20.16 28.59 18.50
N LYS A 56 20.95 28.47 19.57
CA LYS A 56 21.38 29.58 20.43
C LYS A 56 22.88 29.71 20.32
N TYR A 57 23.36 30.84 19.87
CA TYR A 57 24.77 31.04 19.62
C TYR A 57 25.22 32.46 20.02
N GLU A 58 26.52 32.58 20.26
CA GLU A 58 27.20 33.86 20.52
C GLU A 58 28.16 34.11 19.35
N TYR A 59 28.20 35.33 18.89
CA TYR A 59 29.19 35.79 17.92
C TYR A 59 29.80 37.13 18.35
N VAL A 60 30.93 37.50 17.77
CA VAL A 60 31.60 38.76 18.03
C VAL A 60 31.34 39.69 16.85
N ASP A 61 30.65 40.79 17.12
CA ASP A 61 30.44 41.85 16.19
C ASP A 61 31.09 43.14 16.74
N HIS A 62 31.94 43.79 15.93
CA HIS A 62 32.68 45.01 16.33
C HIS A 62 33.30 44.91 17.74
N LYS A 63 33.99 43.81 18.06
CA LYS A 63 34.61 43.47 19.34
C LYS A 63 33.63 43.29 20.52
N LYS A 64 32.32 43.27 20.25
CA LYS A 64 31.28 43.04 21.27
C LYS A 64 30.70 41.64 21.08
N ARG A 65 30.53 40.90 22.20
CA ARG A 65 29.78 39.64 22.20
C ARG A 65 28.31 39.91 22.10
N THR A 66 27.69 39.23 21.15
CA THR A 66 26.26 39.31 20.90
C THR A 66 25.69 37.90 20.90
N GLN A 67 24.53 37.72 21.55
CA GLN A 67 23.78 36.47 21.51
C GLN A 67 22.70 36.54 20.41
N ALA A 68 22.47 35.41 19.75
CA ALA A 68 21.42 35.30 18.78
C ALA A 68 20.77 33.90 18.83
N THR A 69 19.58 33.83 18.30
CA THR A 69 18.84 32.58 18.10
C THR A 69 18.42 32.46 16.64
N SER A 70 18.33 31.24 16.16
CA SER A 70 17.80 30.94 14.83
C SER A 70 17.03 29.64 14.90
N ASP A 71 15.90 29.56 14.17
CA ASP A 71 15.05 28.40 14.10
C ASP A 71 14.98 27.90 12.67
N ILE A 72 15.09 26.58 12.50
CA ILE A 72 14.90 25.91 11.22
C ILE A 72 13.79 24.88 11.41
N LYS A 73 12.84 24.87 10.50
CA LYS A 73 11.80 23.84 10.40
C LYS A 73 12.07 22.99 9.17
N LEU A 74 12.08 21.68 9.37
CA LEU A 74 12.24 20.68 8.32
C LEU A 74 10.99 19.82 8.27
N SER A 75 10.67 19.31 7.11
CA SER A 75 9.64 18.30 6.91
C SER A 75 10.33 16.98 6.54
N VAL A 76 10.17 15.97 7.37
CA VAL A 76 10.79 14.65 7.19
C VAL A 76 9.73 13.71 6.63
N PRO A 77 9.92 13.16 5.42
CA PRO A 77 8.97 12.20 4.86
C PRO A 77 8.99 10.89 5.68
N VAL A 78 7.81 10.37 5.96
CA VAL A 78 7.62 9.07 6.62
C VAL A 78 6.71 8.23 5.73
N TYR A 79 7.22 7.10 5.27
CA TYR A 79 6.48 6.19 4.42
C TYR A 79 5.81 5.10 5.25
N GLN A 80 4.56 4.79 4.89
CA GLN A 80 3.82 3.67 5.45
C GLN A 80 4.03 2.43 4.58
N PRO A 81 4.30 1.25 5.19
CA PRO A 81 4.39 0.03 4.42
C PRO A 81 3.01 -0.34 3.87
N ASP A 82 2.96 -0.71 2.59
CA ASP A 82 1.77 -1.28 1.98
C ASP A 82 1.46 -2.63 2.65
N ARG A 83 0.25 -2.74 3.22
CA ARG A 83 -0.29 -3.94 3.87
C ARG A 83 -1.68 -4.28 3.34
N PHE A 84 -1.94 -3.93 2.11
CA PHE A 84 -3.13 -4.39 1.43
C PHE A 84 -2.93 -5.86 1.02
N GLU A 85 -3.71 -6.74 1.63
CA GLU A 85 -3.65 -8.18 1.33
C GLU A 85 -4.81 -8.57 0.43
N ILE A 86 -4.50 -9.37 -0.59
CA ILE A 86 -5.46 -9.95 -1.51
C ILE A 86 -5.18 -11.44 -1.58
N SER A 87 -6.20 -12.29 -1.41
CA SER A 87 -6.07 -13.72 -1.52
C SER A 87 -5.83 -14.15 -2.98
N LYS A 88 -5.37 -15.37 -3.16
CA LYS A 88 -5.42 -16.00 -4.48
C LYS A 88 -6.88 -16.17 -4.92
N PRO A 89 -7.16 -16.15 -6.24
CA PRO A 89 -8.47 -16.46 -6.77
C PRO A 89 -8.92 -17.86 -6.35
N VAL A 90 -10.20 -17.97 -6.00
CA VAL A 90 -10.84 -19.26 -5.74
C VAL A 90 -11.65 -19.63 -6.97
N VAL A 91 -11.28 -20.74 -7.61
CA VAL A 91 -11.90 -21.29 -8.81
C VAL A 91 -12.60 -22.60 -8.42
N PRO A 92 -13.83 -22.87 -8.88
CA PRO A 92 -14.48 -24.16 -8.67
C PRO A 92 -13.67 -25.33 -9.27
N GLU A 93 -13.70 -26.49 -8.60
CA GLU A 93 -12.98 -27.70 -9.05
C GLU A 93 -13.63 -28.36 -10.29
N TYR A 94 -14.95 -28.21 -10.43
CA TYR A 94 -15.73 -28.82 -11.52
C TYR A 94 -16.42 -27.72 -12.32
N ILE A 95 -16.06 -27.62 -13.57
CA ILE A 95 -16.58 -26.62 -14.51
C ILE A 95 -16.94 -27.34 -15.77
N THR A 96 -18.18 -27.16 -16.26
CA THR A 96 -18.65 -27.73 -17.53
C THR A 96 -18.75 -26.62 -18.58
N GLU A 97 -18.54 -26.97 -19.83
CA GLU A 97 -18.74 -26.05 -20.95
C GLU A 97 -20.16 -25.46 -20.94
N GLY A 98 -20.26 -24.14 -21.05
CA GLY A 98 -21.49 -23.38 -20.95
C GLY A 98 -21.84 -22.88 -19.54
N ASP A 99 -21.18 -23.37 -18.50
CA ASP A 99 -21.46 -22.94 -17.13
C ASP A 99 -21.01 -21.47 -16.91
N GLU A 100 -21.81 -20.74 -16.12
CA GLU A 100 -21.39 -19.48 -15.51
C GLU A 100 -20.88 -19.76 -14.09
N ILE A 101 -19.62 -19.48 -13.86
CA ILE A 101 -18.94 -19.70 -12.57
C ILE A 101 -18.61 -18.37 -11.89
N SER A 102 -18.52 -18.41 -10.57
CA SER A 102 -18.04 -17.28 -9.79
C SER A 102 -16.61 -17.49 -9.33
N ILE A 103 -15.70 -16.57 -9.72
CA ILE A 103 -14.32 -16.54 -9.25
C ILE A 103 -14.18 -15.41 -8.24
N THR A 104 -13.69 -15.73 -7.04
CA THR A 104 -13.66 -14.79 -5.94
C THR A 104 -12.25 -14.57 -5.39
N LEU A 105 -11.98 -13.33 -4.99
CA LEU A 105 -10.78 -12.93 -4.25
C LEU A 105 -11.21 -12.19 -2.98
N ASN A 106 -10.65 -12.57 -1.84
CA ASN A 106 -10.86 -11.82 -0.62
C ASN A 106 -9.75 -10.77 -0.47
N TYR A 107 -10.11 -9.61 0.06
CA TYR A 107 -9.15 -8.56 0.34
C TYR A 107 -9.31 -8.00 1.76
N VAL A 108 -8.23 -7.44 2.30
CA VAL A 108 -8.23 -6.72 3.57
C VAL A 108 -7.17 -5.62 3.59
N ASN A 109 -7.56 -4.43 4.00
CA ASN A 109 -6.61 -3.35 4.27
C ASN A 109 -6.05 -3.48 5.70
N LYS A 110 -4.86 -4.08 5.84
CA LYS A 110 -4.11 -4.15 7.12
C LYS A 110 -3.16 -2.97 7.32
N SER A 111 -3.20 -1.98 6.41
CA SER A 111 -2.47 -0.72 6.55
C SER A 111 -3.07 0.13 7.66
N LYS A 112 -2.39 1.21 8.03
CA LYS A 112 -2.91 2.22 8.97
C LYS A 112 -3.52 3.42 8.27
N THR A 113 -3.42 3.45 6.97
CA THR A 113 -3.90 4.48 6.06
C THR A 113 -4.90 3.87 5.09
N ASP A 114 -5.71 4.70 4.50
CA ASP A 114 -6.64 4.27 3.46
C ASP A 114 -5.88 3.74 2.26
N ILE A 115 -6.47 2.76 1.60
CA ILE A 115 -6.14 2.33 0.24
C ILE A 115 -7.20 2.95 -0.66
N ALA A 116 -6.79 3.62 -1.72
CA ALA A 116 -7.70 4.33 -2.59
C ALA A 116 -7.82 3.67 -3.97
N ASN A 117 -8.94 3.96 -4.64
CA ASN A 117 -9.17 3.60 -6.04
C ASN A 117 -8.97 2.11 -6.35
N VAL A 118 -9.41 1.23 -5.44
CA VAL A 118 -9.30 -0.22 -5.64
C VAL A 118 -10.25 -0.65 -6.75
N GLU A 119 -9.68 -1.23 -7.79
CA GLU A 119 -10.36 -1.74 -8.95
C GLU A 119 -9.77 -3.09 -9.36
N ALA A 120 -10.59 -4.00 -9.83
CA ALA A 120 -10.17 -5.29 -10.34
C ALA A 120 -10.75 -5.54 -11.73
N SER A 121 -9.93 -6.05 -12.65
CA SER A 121 -10.33 -6.35 -14.03
C SER A 121 -9.88 -7.74 -14.45
N LEU A 122 -10.64 -8.34 -15.37
CA LEU A 122 -10.24 -9.55 -16.08
C LEU A 122 -9.45 -9.15 -17.33
N GLU A 123 -8.30 -9.79 -17.54
CA GLU A 123 -7.45 -9.58 -18.71
C GLU A 123 -7.20 -10.91 -19.43
N GLY A 124 -7.29 -10.91 -20.75
CA GLY A 124 -7.09 -12.11 -21.56
C GLY A 124 -8.35 -12.60 -22.27
N ASN A 125 -8.33 -13.85 -22.73
CA ASN A 125 -9.43 -14.44 -23.47
C ASN A 125 -10.45 -15.10 -22.53
N VAL A 126 -11.27 -14.26 -21.87
CA VAL A 126 -12.28 -14.69 -20.91
C VAL A 126 -13.61 -14.00 -21.21
N GLN A 127 -14.71 -14.75 -21.13
CA GLN A 127 -16.07 -14.21 -21.27
C GLN A 127 -16.64 -13.90 -19.89
N SER A 128 -17.07 -12.67 -19.69
CA SER A 128 -17.69 -12.22 -18.45
C SER A 128 -18.72 -11.13 -18.72
N SER A 129 -19.82 -11.18 -18.00
CA SER A 129 -20.84 -10.12 -18.00
C SER A 129 -20.41 -8.86 -17.22
N SER A 130 -19.42 -9.01 -16.35
CA SER A 130 -18.91 -7.94 -15.50
C SER A 130 -17.38 -8.03 -15.37
N PRO A 131 -16.62 -7.71 -16.42
CA PRO A 131 -15.17 -7.88 -16.46
C PRO A 131 -14.41 -6.86 -15.60
N LEU A 132 -15.09 -5.85 -15.08
CA LEU A 132 -14.54 -4.79 -14.24
C LEU A 132 -15.35 -4.69 -12.95
N GLN A 133 -14.64 -4.65 -11.81
CA GLN A 133 -15.21 -4.49 -10.47
C GLN A 133 -14.54 -3.34 -9.75
N THR A 134 -15.30 -2.32 -9.38
CA THR A 134 -14.80 -1.17 -8.62
C THR A 134 -15.18 -1.34 -7.15
N VAL A 135 -14.16 -1.40 -6.29
CA VAL A 135 -14.32 -1.45 -4.83
C VAL A 135 -14.29 -0.05 -4.23
N GLY A 136 -13.47 0.85 -4.80
CA GLY A 136 -13.27 2.21 -4.33
C GLY A 136 -12.27 2.30 -3.18
N ASN A 137 -12.56 3.17 -2.19
CA ASN A 137 -11.65 3.44 -1.10
C ASN A 137 -11.90 2.51 0.09
N LEU A 138 -10.81 2.04 0.71
CA LEU A 138 -10.84 1.11 1.84
C LEU A 138 -10.13 1.71 3.05
N GLU A 139 -10.89 1.99 4.10
CA GLU A 139 -10.35 2.39 5.40
C GLU A 139 -9.51 1.28 6.04
N PRO A 140 -8.61 1.60 7.00
CA PRO A 140 -7.88 0.63 7.79
C PRO A 140 -8.79 -0.42 8.43
N GLY A 141 -8.44 -1.70 8.28
CA GLY A 141 -9.18 -2.84 8.83
C GLY A 141 -10.41 -3.27 8.02
N LYS A 142 -10.76 -2.58 6.95
CA LYS A 142 -11.86 -3.00 6.07
C LYS A 142 -11.43 -4.19 5.21
N SER A 143 -12.37 -5.09 4.99
CA SER A 143 -12.22 -6.29 4.17
C SER A 143 -13.47 -6.53 3.34
N GLY A 144 -13.33 -7.33 2.30
CA GLY A 144 -14.45 -7.73 1.44
C GLY A 144 -14.03 -8.79 0.44
N THR A 145 -14.89 -8.98 -0.56
CA THR A 145 -14.70 -9.96 -1.62
C THR A 145 -14.96 -9.30 -2.97
N ILE A 146 -14.06 -9.54 -3.91
CA ILE A 146 -14.27 -9.24 -5.33
C ILE A 146 -14.77 -10.53 -5.96
N ALA A 147 -15.81 -10.46 -6.79
CA ALA A 147 -16.39 -11.61 -7.47
C ALA A 147 -16.58 -11.30 -8.95
N PHE A 148 -16.16 -12.23 -9.80
CA PHE A 148 -16.36 -12.18 -11.24
C PHE A 148 -17.24 -13.33 -11.67
N ALA A 149 -18.28 -13.04 -12.45
CA ALA A 149 -19.05 -14.05 -13.19
C ALA A 149 -18.34 -14.32 -14.52
N VAL A 150 -17.86 -15.54 -14.70
CA VAL A 150 -17.09 -15.97 -15.87
C VAL A 150 -17.81 -17.12 -16.55
N THR A 151 -17.96 -17.05 -17.87
CA THR A 151 -18.54 -18.12 -18.67
C THR A 151 -17.45 -19.04 -19.19
N ALA A 152 -17.59 -20.33 -18.93
CA ALA A 152 -16.75 -21.41 -19.47
C ALA A 152 -17.14 -21.68 -20.95
N ALA A 153 -16.58 -20.93 -21.89
CA ALA A 153 -17.04 -20.87 -23.27
C ALA A 153 -16.70 -22.12 -24.11
N ALA A 154 -15.67 -22.89 -23.72
CA ALA A 154 -15.22 -24.08 -24.44
C ALA A 154 -14.55 -25.07 -23.50
N ALA A 155 -14.65 -26.36 -23.83
CA ALA A 155 -13.95 -27.42 -23.12
C ALA A 155 -12.41 -27.30 -23.29
N GLY A 156 -11.66 -27.68 -22.24
CA GLY A 156 -10.20 -27.66 -22.19
C GLY A 156 -9.66 -26.65 -21.20
N GLU A 157 -8.35 -26.45 -21.23
CA GLU A 157 -7.68 -25.49 -20.36
C GLU A 157 -7.91 -24.05 -20.84
N SER A 158 -8.41 -23.19 -19.96
CA SER A 158 -8.57 -21.75 -20.18
C SER A 158 -7.75 -20.96 -19.18
N THR A 159 -6.97 -20.00 -19.67
CA THR A 159 -6.10 -19.16 -18.84
C THR A 159 -6.37 -17.68 -19.07
N PHE A 160 -6.40 -16.91 -18.01
CA PHE A 160 -6.52 -15.45 -18.03
C PHE A 160 -5.97 -14.85 -16.73
N ASP A 161 -5.87 -13.55 -16.66
CA ASP A 161 -5.37 -12.84 -15.49
C ASP A 161 -6.47 -12.03 -14.81
N ILE A 162 -6.41 -11.96 -13.48
CA ILE A 162 -7.15 -10.95 -12.70
C ILE A 162 -6.15 -9.91 -12.28
N LYS A 163 -6.31 -8.68 -12.76
CA LYS A 163 -5.50 -7.54 -12.37
C LYS A 163 -6.24 -6.72 -11.33
N VAL A 164 -5.57 -6.44 -10.20
CA VAL A 164 -6.08 -5.53 -9.16
C VAL A 164 -5.17 -4.32 -9.08
N SER A 165 -5.72 -3.14 -9.32
CA SER A 165 -5.03 -1.85 -9.22
C SER A 165 -5.55 -1.07 -8.02
N TYR A 166 -4.68 -0.29 -7.39
CA TYR A 166 -5.01 0.56 -6.24
C TYR A 166 -3.93 1.62 -6.01
N GLU A 167 -4.23 2.62 -5.19
CA GLU A 167 -3.26 3.55 -4.63
C GLU A 167 -3.00 3.21 -3.16
N ASP A 168 -1.73 3.07 -2.79
CA ASP A 168 -1.36 2.78 -1.40
C ASP A 168 -1.46 4.04 -0.51
N GLY A 169 -1.24 3.87 0.80
CA GLY A 169 -1.32 4.97 1.77
C GLY A 169 -0.28 6.09 1.59
N ASN A 170 0.64 5.96 0.65
CA ASN A 170 1.59 7.01 0.26
C ASN A 170 1.15 7.74 -1.02
N GLY A 171 0.07 7.28 -1.66
CA GLY A 171 -0.39 7.77 -2.96
C GLY A 171 0.34 7.15 -4.15
N ASP A 172 1.07 6.06 -3.93
CA ASP A 172 1.74 5.34 -5.00
C ASP A 172 0.77 4.34 -5.65
N SER A 173 0.66 4.37 -6.99
CA SER A 173 -0.12 3.39 -7.74
C SER A 173 0.56 2.03 -7.70
N LYS A 174 -0.23 1.00 -7.43
CA LYS A 174 0.18 -0.41 -7.32
C LYS A 174 -0.70 -1.28 -8.19
N GLU A 175 -0.12 -2.35 -8.70
CA GLU A 175 -0.81 -3.40 -9.43
C GLU A 175 -0.44 -4.77 -8.88
N ARG A 176 -1.41 -5.69 -8.86
CA ARG A 176 -1.20 -7.11 -8.58
C ARG A 176 -1.93 -7.95 -9.60
N ILE A 177 -1.22 -8.90 -10.18
CA ILE A 177 -1.74 -9.80 -11.21
C ILE A 177 -1.84 -11.19 -10.62
N PHE A 178 -3.00 -11.81 -10.81
CA PHE A 178 -3.30 -13.16 -10.35
C PHE A 178 -3.66 -14.01 -11.57
N PRO A 179 -2.76 -14.91 -12.01
CA PRO A 179 -3.07 -15.83 -13.08
C PRO A 179 -4.12 -16.83 -12.62
N VAL A 180 -5.11 -17.08 -13.47
CA VAL A 180 -6.18 -18.04 -13.28
C VAL A 180 -6.10 -19.08 -14.37
N THR A 181 -6.18 -20.35 -13.99
CA THR A 181 -6.32 -21.48 -14.89
C THR A 181 -7.59 -22.24 -14.53
N MET A 182 -8.42 -22.53 -15.52
CA MET A 182 -9.62 -23.34 -15.39
C MET A 182 -9.51 -24.56 -16.30
N ASP A 183 -9.90 -25.73 -15.79
CA ASP A 183 -10.06 -26.95 -16.58
C ASP A 183 -11.55 -27.19 -16.80
N VAL A 184 -12.00 -26.97 -18.06
CA VAL A 184 -13.39 -27.01 -18.44
C VAL A 184 -13.69 -28.35 -19.09
N GLN A 185 -14.62 -29.10 -18.50
CA GLN A 185 -15.05 -30.38 -19.02
C GLN A 185 -16.08 -30.21 -20.16
N ALA A 186 -15.99 -31.05 -21.20
CA ALA A 186 -16.96 -31.04 -22.27
C ALA A 186 -18.34 -31.43 -21.71
N MET A 187 -19.38 -30.76 -22.22
CA MET A 187 -20.76 -31.15 -21.94
C MET A 187 -20.99 -32.58 -22.44
N GLN A 188 -21.40 -33.50 -21.56
CA GLN A 188 -21.77 -34.85 -21.99
C GLN A 188 -23.07 -34.75 -22.77
N PRO A 189 -23.15 -35.38 -23.99
CA PRO A 189 -24.42 -35.47 -24.69
C PRO A 189 -25.42 -36.20 -23.79
N SER A 190 -26.58 -35.59 -23.56
CA SER A 190 -27.70 -36.28 -22.93
C SER A 190 -28.03 -37.53 -23.80
N ASP A 191 -27.94 -38.72 -23.20
CA ASP A 191 -28.35 -39.96 -23.81
C ASP A 191 -29.81 -39.79 -24.31
N PRO A 192 -30.08 -39.82 -25.62
CA PRO A 192 -31.46 -39.78 -26.07
C PRO A 192 -32.10 -41.07 -25.56
N GLY A 193 -32.95 -40.93 -24.51
CA GLY A 193 -33.58 -42.04 -23.80
C GLY A 193 -33.93 -43.17 -24.74
N MET A 194 -33.59 -44.39 -24.34
CA MET A 194 -34.14 -45.59 -24.93
C MET A 194 -35.66 -45.44 -25.00
N ASP A 195 -36.17 -45.16 -26.20
CA ASP A 195 -37.57 -45.47 -26.50
C ASP A 195 -37.75 -46.94 -26.15
N ASP A 196 -38.43 -47.21 -25.04
CA ASP A 196 -38.94 -48.53 -24.68
C ASP A 196 -39.94 -48.92 -25.82
N PRO A 197 -39.61 -49.90 -26.64
CA PRO A 197 -40.58 -50.38 -27.58
C PRO A 197 -41.61 -51.15 -26.77
N GLY A 198 -42.67 -50.42 -26.35
CA GLY A 198 -43.82 -51.03 -25.67
C GLY A 198 -44.38 -52.20 -26.44
N MET A 199 -44.55 -53.25 -25.71
CA MET A 199 -45.43 -54.40 -26.09
C MET A 199 -46.88 -53.97 -26.16
#